data_e439c24f815b54e49803a59c4044bc69
#
_entry.id   e439c24f815b54e49803a59c4044bc69
#
_cell.length_a   1.000
_cell.length_b   1.000
_cell.length_c   1.000
_cell.angle_alpha   90.00
_cell.angle_beta   90.00
_cell.angle_gamma   90.00
#
_symmetry.space_group_name_H-M   'P 1'
#
loop_
_entity.id
_entity.type
_entity.pdbx_description
1 polymer ?
#
loop_
_entity_poly.entity_id
_entity_poly.type
_entity_poly.pdbx_seq_one_letter_code
_entity_poly.pdbx_strand_id
1 'polypeptide(L)'
;MEFQTVIEKRRSIRNFDPGKKVSREQIETLIRAASLAPSWKNLQTSRYYCVLSPSRIEEFRQKCLPESNQKNCAGAPALIITTFKKGIVGFDKATGSPVNEAGDGWGYYDLGLQNENLILKAAELDLGTLIMGIRDESAIREYLKIPETEIIVAVIAVGYPAAEPS
;
A
#
# COMPACT_ATOMS: atom_id res chain seq x y z
N MET A 1 3.13 -22.18 -2.08
CA MET A 1 3.71 -22.12 -0.72
C MET A 1 2.59 -22.37 0.27
N GLU A 2 2.83 -23.10 1.36
CA GLU A 2 1.82 -23.29 2.39
C GLU A 2 1.55 -21.97 3.12
N PHE A 3 0.28 -21.71 3.49
CA PHE A 3 -0.13 -20.42 4.06
C PHE A 3 0.65 -20.05 5.33
N GLN A 4 0.88 -21.03 6.22
CA GLN A 4 1.69 -20.81 7.42
C GLN A 4 3.10 -20.32 7.08
N THR A 5 3.73 -20.92 6.09
CA THR A 5 5.07 -20.52 5.62
C THR A 5 5.06 -19.08 5.08
N VAL A 6 4.00 -18.67 4.38
CA VAL A 6 3.88 -17.28 3.87
C VAL A 6 3.85 -16.28 5.02
N ILE A 7 3.01 -16.53 6.03
CA ILE A 7 2.92 -15.68 7.23
C ILE A 7 4.27 -15.58 7.93
N GLU A 8 4.95 -16.71 8.14
CA GLU A 8 6.24 -16.76 8.84
C GLU A 8 7.37 -16.11 8.04
N LYS A 9 7.33 -16.21 6.72
CA LYS A 9 8.35 -15.65 5.81
C LYS A 9 8.20 -14.14 5.62
N ARG A 10 6.99 -13.59 5.64
CA ARG A 10 6.75 -12.17 5.42
C ARG A 10 7.52 -11.32 6.44
N ARG A 11 8.34 -10.40 5.95
CA ARG A 11 9.08 -9.41 6.75
C ARG A 11 8.99 -8.02 6.11
N SER A 12 9.23 -6.99 6.89
CA SER A 12 9.45 -5.63 6.37
C SER A 12 10.85 -5.53 5.77
N ILE A 13 10.92 -5.39 4.46
CA ILE A 13 12.18 -5.33 3.70
C ILE A 13 12.60 -3.88 3.52
N ARG A 14 13.84 -3.54 3.91
CA ARG A 14 14.41 -2.19 3.85
C ARG A 14 15.66 -2.10 2.96
N ASN A 15 15.90 -3.14 2.17
CA ASN A 15 16.98 -3.18 1.19
C ASN A 15 16.51 -4.01 0.00
N PHE A 16 16.31 -3.36 -1.13
CA PHE A 16 15.80 -3.97 -2.35
C PHE A 16 16.90 -4.12 -3.40
N ASP A 17 16.85 -5.20 -4.17
CA ASP A 17 17.78 -5.45 -5.27
C ASP A 17 17.42 -4.57 -6.49
N PRO A 18 18.22 -3.54 -6.80
CA PRO A 18 17.92 -2.61 -7.89
C PRO A 18 18.05 -3.25 -9.27
N GLY A 19 18.71 -4.42 -9.37
CA GLY A 19 18.87 -5.18 -10.61
C GLY A 19 17.65 -6.01 -10.99
N LYS A 20 16.74 -6.24 -10.05
CA LYS A 20 15.51 -7.02 -10.27
C LYS A 20 14.29 -6.14 -10.46
N LYS A 21 13.54 -6.42 -11.51
CA LYS A 21 12.31 -5.68 -11.84
C LYS A 21 11.09 -6.45 -11.33
N VAL A 22 10.06 -5.71 -10.98
CA VAL A 22 8.71 -6.24 -10.72
C VAL A 22 7.84 -5.90 -11.92
N SER A 23 7.17 -6.90 -12.47
CA SER A 23 6.30 -6.69 -13.63
C SER A 23 4.98 -6.04 -13.22
N ARG A 24 4.34 -5.36 -14.18
CA ARG A 24 2.98 -4.83 -13.98
C ARG A 24 2.00 -5.94 -13.59
N GLU A 25 2.12 -7.11 -14.22
CA GLU A 25 1.26 -8.27 -13.94
C GLU A 25 1.42 -8.75 -12.48
N GLN A 26 2.64 -8.76 -11.95
CA GLN A 26 2.86 -9.06 -10.53
C GLN A 26 2.14 -8.04 -9.64
N ILE A 27 2.27 -6.74 -9.91
CA ILE A 27 1.56 -5.70 -9.14
C ILE A 27 0.04 -5.86 -9.23
N GLU A 28 -0.51 -6.12 -10.42
CA GLU A 28 -1.93 -6.39 -10.60
C GLU A 28 -2.40 -7.63 -9.82
N THR A 29 -1.56 -8.67 -9.73
CA THR A 29 -1.81 -9.87 -8.92
C THR A 29 -1.87 -9.53 -7.43
N LEU A 30 -0.99 -8.68 -6.93
CA LEU A 30 -1.02 -8.21 -5.53
C LEU A 30 -2.31 -7.45 -5.23
N ILE A 31 -2.70 -6.51 -6.10
CA ILE A 31 -3.91 -5.71 -5.93
C ILE A 31 -5.17 -6.59 -6.02
N ARG A 32 -5.16 -7.58 -6.90
CA ARG A 32 -6.26 -8.56 -6.99
C ARG A 32 -6.39 -9.37 -5.69
N ALA A 33 -5.28 -9.80 -5.09
CA ALA A 33 -5.30 -10.46 -3.79
C ALA A 33 -5.87 -9.53 -2.69
N ALA A 34 -5.47 -8.26 -2.68
CA ALA A 34 -6.03 -7.25 -1.79
C ALA A 34 -7.55 -7.15 -1.93
N SER A 35 -8.07 -7.11 -3.16
CA SER A 35 -9.51 -6.95 -3.42
C SER A 35 -10.39 -8.11 -2.94
N LEU A 36 -9.78 -9.26 -2.60
CA LEU A 36 -10.48 -10.43 -2.05
C LEU A 36 -10.70 -10.34 -0.54
N ALA A 37 -10.08 -9.39 0.15
CA ALA A 37 -10.34 -9.16 1.57
C ALA A 37 -11.78 -8.64 1.77
N PRO A 38 -12.42 -8.99 2.91
CA PRO A 38 -13.72 -8.43 3.23
C PRO A 38 -13.64 -6.92 3.41
N SER A 39 -14.75 -6.23 3.19
CA SER A 39 -14.92 -4.83 3.54
C SER A 39 -16.29 -4.60 4.13
N TRP A 40 -16.46 -3.53 4.91
CA TRP A 40 -17.72 -3.14 5.51
C TRP A 40 -18.83 -3.10 4.46
N LYS A 41 -19.88 -3.96 4.65
CA LYS A 41 -21.01 -4.11 3.70
C LYS A 41 -20.58 -4.28 2.23
N ASN A 42 -19.37 -4.80 2.00
CA ASN A 42 -18.76 -4.95 0.67
C ASN A 42 -18.68 -3.63 -0.13
N LEU A 43 -18.40 -2.52 0.54
CA LEU A 43 -18.37 -1.19 -0.08
C LEU A 43 -17.14 -0.95 -0.96
N GLN A 44 -16.05 -1.69 -0.76
CA GLN A 44 -14.86 -1.70 -1.61
C GLN A 44 -14.29 -0.29 -1.89
N THR A 45 -14.10 0.51 -0.84
CA THR A 45 -13.69 1.92 -0.95
C THR A 45 -12.21 2.14 -1.15
N SER A 46 -11.36 1.12 -0.93
CA SER A 46 -9.91 1.23 -1.07
C SER A 46 -9.48 1.50 -2.51
N ARG A 47 -8.39 2.26 -2.67
CA ARG A 47 -7.78 2.58 -3.96
C ARG A 47 -6.27 2.42 -3.86
N TYR A 48 -5.65 2.08 -4.99
CA TYR A 48 -4.22 1.84 -5.11
C TYR A 48 -3.65 2.63 -6.28
N TYR A 49 -2.68 3.49 -6.02
CA TYR A 49 -1.96 4.25 -7.02
C TYR A 49 -0.54 3.70 -7.12
N CYS A 50 -0.14 3.28 -8.32
CA CYS A 50 1.13 2.59 -8.52
C CYS A 50 2.11 3.46 -9.29
N VAL A 51 3.31 3.64 -8.75
CA VAL A 51 4.44 4.31 -9.41
C VAL A 51 5.43 3.22 -9.79
N LEU A 52 5.60 2.98 -11.11
CA LEU A 52 6.39 1.86 -11.65
C LEU A 52 7.56 2.32 -12.53
N SER A 53 7.55 3.54 -13.03
CA SER A 53 8.64 4.08 -13.84
C SER A 53 9.82 4.47 -12.93
N PRO A 54 11.06 4.04 -13.23
CA PRO A 54 12.23 4.34 -12.40
C PRO A 54 12.43 5.83 -12.14
N SER A 55 12.27 6.68 -13.15
CA SER A 55 12.39 8.13 -13.00
C SER A 55 11.31 8.72 -12.08
N ARG A 56 10.08 8.23 -12.21
CA ARG A 56 8.97 8.69 -11.36
C ARG A 56 9.08 8.17 -9.93
N ILE A 57 9.61 6.97 -9.73
CA ILE A 57 9.89 6.44 -8.39
C ILE A 57 10.91 7.32 -7.68
N GLU A 58 12.00 7.69 -8.37
CA GLU A 58 13.03 8.54 -7.78
C GLU A 58 12.48 9.93 -7.44
N GLU A 59 11.74 10.54 -8.37
CA GLU A 59 11.09 11.83 -8.14
C GLU A 59 10.10 11.77 -6.97
N PHE A 60 9.25 10.73 -6.91
CA PHE A 60 8.31 10.52 -5.81
C PHE A 60 9.02 10.39 -4.46
N ARG A 61 10.09 9.58 -4.41
CA ARG A 61 10.89 9.41 -3.18
C ARG A 61 11.39 10.74 -2.64
N GLN A 62 11.98 11.56 -3.52
CA GLN A 62 12.54 12.85 -3.13
C GLN A 62 11.49 13.87 -2.70
N LYS A 63 10.33 13.91 -3.37
CA LYS A 63 9.28 14.89 -3.09
C LYS A 63 8.33 14.50 -1.97
N CYS A 64 8.04 13.21 -1.82
CA CYS A 64 6.92 12.72 -1.02
C CYS A 64 7.31 11.95 0.24
N LEU A 65 8.60 11.56 0.38
CA LEU A 65 9.04 10.75 1.51
C LEU A 65 10.15 11.45 2.31
N PRO A 66 10.15 11.31 3.65
CA PRO A 66 11.26 11.77 4.47
C PRO A 66 12.52 10.96 4.17
N GLU A 67 13.70 11.53 4.48
CA GLU A 67 15.01 10.93 4.18
C GLU A 67 15.15 9.47 4.65
N SER A 68 14.63 9.16 5.84
CA SER A 68 14.65 7.79 6.38
C SER A 68 13.93 6.80 5.47
N ASN A 69 12.74 7.16 4.97
CA ASN A 69 11.96 6.29 4.07
C ASN A 69 12.50 6.30 2.64
N GLN A 70 13.13 7.38 2.20
CA GLN A 70 13.87 7.38 0.93
C GLN A 70 14.99 6.33 0.95
N LYS A 71 15.73 6.21 2.06
CA LYS A 71 16.77 5.19 2.25
C LYS A 71 16.17 3.78 2.34
N ASN A 72 15.11 3.62 3.15
CA ASN A 72 14.48 2.33 3.40
C ASN A 72 13.85 1.69 2.16
N CYS A 73 13.37 2.48 1.20
CA CYS A 73 12.79 1.97 -0.05
C CYS A 73 13.73 2.09 -1.25
N ALA A 74 15.02 2.39 -1.02
CA ALA A 74 16.00 2.46 -2.10
C ALA A 74 16.08 1.14 -2.85
N GLY A 75 16.14 1.21 -4.19
CA GLY A 75 16.17 0.04 -5.06
C GLY A 75 14.82 -0.63 -5.31
N ALA A 76 13.76 -0.24 -4.61
CA ALA A 76 12.43 -0.79 -4.88
C ALA A 76 11.92 -0.38 -6.27
N PRO A 77 11.57 -1.35 -7.14
CA PRO A 77 11.10 -1.08 -8.50
C PRO A 77 9.62 -0.69 -8.59
N ALA A 78 8.90 -0.69 -7.47
CA ALA A 78 7.50 -0.27 -7.42
C ALA A 78 7.16 0.37 -6.08
N LEU A 79 6.33 1.43 -6.13
CA LEU A 79 5.69 2.03 -4.97
C LEU A 79 4.18 2.01 -5.16
N ILE A 80 3.45 1.53 -4.15
CA ILE A 80 1.98 1.48 -4.13
C ILE A 80 1.49 2.41 -3.03
N ILE A 81 0.76 3.45 -3.43
CA ILE A 81 0.12 4.38 -2.51
C ILE A 81 -1.29 3.89 -2.24
N THR A 82 -1.63 3.71 -0.97
CA THR A 82 -2.90 3.12 -0.54
C THR A 82 -3.80 4.19 0.05
N THR A 83 -5.04 4.23 -0.43
CA THR A 83 -6.06 5.20 -0.03
C THR A 83 -7.41 4.52 0.16
N PHE A 84 -8.36 5.24 0.74
CA PHE A 84 -9.77 4.87 0.73
C PHE A 84 -10.67 6.12 0.64
N LYS A 85 -11.89 5.95 0.15
CA LYS A 85 -12.87 7.04 0.08
C LYS A 85 -13.38 7.38 1.47
N LYS A 86 -13.19 8.64 1.92
CA LYS A 86 -13.62 9.12 3.23
C LYS A 86 -15.15 9.28 3.33
N GLY A 87 -15.67 9.17 4.53
CA GLY A 87 -17.07 9.44 4.83
C GLY A 87 -18.06 8.42 4.24
N ILE A 88 -17.59 7.20 3.92
CA ILE A 88 -18.43 6.15 3.33
C ILE A 88 -18.53 4.94 4.24
N VAL A 89 -17.38 4.33 4.56
CA VAL A 89 -17.32 3.16 5.44
C VAL A 89 -17.56 3.60 6.87
N GLY A 90 -18.54 2.98 7.54
CA GLY A 90 -18.91 3.37 8.90
C GLY A 90 -19.82 4.61 8.99
N PHE A 91 -20.40 5.03 7.85
CA PHE A 91 -21.34 6.15 7.79
C PHE A 91 -22.72 5.70 7.35
N ASP A 92 -23.74 6.36 7.87
CA ASP A 92 -25.14 6.20 7.45
C ASP A 92 -25.37 6.94 6.13
N LYS A 93 -25.93 6.25 5.13
CA LYS A 93 -26.11 6.80 3.79
C LYS A 93 -27.16 7.93 3.72
N ALA A 94 -28.15 7.90 4.61
CA ALA A 94 -29.24 8.85 4.56
C ALA A 94 -28.85 10.18 5.23
N THR A 95 -28.09 10.09 6.33
CA THR A 95 -27.72 11.27 7.14
C THR A 95 -26.30 11.76 6.88
N GLY A 96 -25.43 10.92 6.30
CA GLY A 96 -24.00 11.20 6.16
C GLY A 96 -23.23 11.23 7.49
N SER A 97 -23.85 10.78 8.59
CA SER A 97 -23.25 10.80 9.92
C SER A 97 -22.53 9.48 10.23
N PRO A 98 -21.46 9.50 11.05
CA PRO A 98 -20.83 8.27 11.51
C PRO A 98 -21.84 7.41 12.28
N VAL A 99 -21.84 6.08 12.06
CA VAL A 99 -22.70 5.13 12.78
C VAL A 99 -22.22 4.84 14.20
N ASN A 100 -20.95 5.15 14.48
CA ASN A 100 -20.32 5.08 15.80
C ASN A 100 -19.10 5.99 15.86
N GLU A 101 -18.41 6.00 17.00
CA GLU A 101 -17.25 6.84 17.30
C GLU A 101 -16.03 6.61 16.41
N ALA A 102 -15.94 5.44 15.73
CA ALA A 102 -14.82 5.13 14.87
C ALA A 102 -14.82 5.92 13.54
N GLY A 103 -15.99 6.35 13.04
CA GLY A 103 -16.07 7.13 11.81
C GLY A 103 -15.24 6.52 10.66
N ASP A 104 -14.36 7.32 10.06
CA ASP A 104 -13.44 6.87 9.00
C ASP A 104 -12.43 5.80 9.47
N GLY A 105 -12.31 5.50 10.76
CA GLY A 105 -11.52 4.39 11.29
C GLY A 105 -11.90 3.04 10.68
N TRP A 106 -13.16 2.86 10.29
CA TRP A 106 -13.60 1.67 9.56
C TRP A 106 -13.01 1.58 8.15
N GLY A 107 -12.75 2.70 7.49
CA GLY A 107 -12.04 2.73 6.21
C GLY A 107 -10.57 2.31 6.37
N TYR A 108 -9.90 2.74 7.44
CA TYR A 108 -8.56 2.27 7.81
C TYR A 108 -8.53 0.77 8.11
N TYR A 109 -9.57 0.28 8.82
CA TYR A 109 -9.69 -1.14 9.14
C TYR A 109 -9.82 -2.00 7.88
N ASP A 110 -10.73 -1.65 6.98
CA ASP A 110 -10.93 -2.36 5.70
C ASP A 110 -9.64 -2.34 4.86
N LEU A 111 -8.99 -1.18 4.74
CA LEU A 111 -7.75 -1.04 3.98
C LEU A 111 -6.61 -1.87 4.60
N GLY A 112 -6.55 -1.95 5.93
CA GLY A 112 -5.57 -2.79 6.64
C GLY A 112 -5.71 -4.26 6.29
N LEU A 113 -6.94 -4.80 6.25
CA LEU A 113 -7.21 -6.18 5.83
C LEU A 113 -6.77 -6.43 4.38
N GLN A 114 -7.04 -5.47 3.50
CA GLN A 114 -6.66 -5.56 2.10
C GLN A 114 -5.14 -5.48 1.90
N ASN A 115 -4.48 -4.58 2.62
CA ASN A 115 -3.03 -4.45 2.56
C ASN A 115 -2.33 -5.71 3.10
N GLU A 116 -2.89 -6.39 4.12
CA GLU A 116 -2.35 -7.66 4.61
C GLU A 116 -2.40 -8.73 3.50
N ASN A 117 -3.53 -8.89 2.80
CA ASN A 117 -3.61 -9.82 1.67
C ASN A 117 -2.58 -9.48 0.58
N LEU A 118 -2.36 -8.19 0.30
CA LEU A 118 -1.37 -7.74 -0.68
C LEU A 118 0.04 -8.16 -0.28
N ILE A 119 0.45 -7.90 0.96
CA ILE A 119 1.82 -8.18 1.40
C ILE A 119 2.08 -9.68 1.61
N LEU A 120 1.06 -10.46 1.99
CA LEU A 120 1.15 -11.92 2.03
C LEU A 120 1.29 -12.50 0.62
N LYS A 121 0.52 -12.00 -0.35
CA LYS A 121 0.67 -12.40 -1.76
C LYS A 121 2.05 -12.03 -2.32
N ALA A 122 2.60 -10.88 -1.93
CA ALA A 122 3.97 -10.51 -2.29
C ALA A 122 4.99 -11.52 -1.75
N ALA A 123 4.87 -11.90 -0.47
CA ALA A 123 5.74 -12.90 0.16
C ALA A 123 5.63 -14.28 -0.53
N GLU A 124 4.43 -14.68 -0.95
CA GLU A 124 4.21 -15.92 -1.71
C GLU A 124 4.94 -15.90 -3.06
N LEU A 125 5.09 -14.73 -3.68
CA LEU A 125 5.79 -14.50 -4.95
C LEU A 125 7.28 -14.14 -4.77
N ASP A 126 7.85 -14.38 -3.59
CA ASP A 126 9.23 -14.04 -3.22
C ASP A 126 9.55 -12.53 -3.32
N LEU A 127 8.52 -11.70 -3.29
CA LEU A 127 8.65 -10.24 -3.23
C LEU A 127 8.70 -9.76 -1.78
N GLY A 128 9.58 -8.80 -1.51
CA GLY A 128 9.62 -8.07 -0.26
C GLY A 128 8.72 -6.84 -0.31
N THR A 129 8.22 -6.44 0.85
CA THR A 129 7.41 -5.22 1.00
C THR A 129 7.84 -4.41 2.21
N LEU A 130 7.62 -3.09 2.14
CA LEU A 130 7.75 -2.17 3.27
C LEU A 130 6.57 -1.21 3.31
N ILE A 131 5.78 -1.26 4.38
CA ILE A 131 4.71 -0.29 4.62
C ILE A 131 5.30 0.94 5.31
N MET A 132 5.14 2.12 4.70
CA MET A 132 5.65 3.39 5.18
C MET A 132 4.48 4.33 5.51
N GLY A 133 4.28 4.61 6.81
CA GLY A 133 3.26 5.55 7.28
C GLY A 133 3.76 7.00 7.36
N ILE A 134 5.07 7.23 7.53
CA ILE A 134 5.65 8.57 7.55
C ILE A 134 5.87 9.02 6.10
N ARG A 135 5.09 9.98 5.66
CA ARG A 135 5.04 10.50 4.29
C ARG A 135 4.53 11.94 4.29
N ASP A 136 4.76 12.66 3.21
CA ASP A 136 4.12 13.96 2.97
C ASP A 136 2.81 13.76 2.18
N GLU A 137 1.68 13.87 2.87
CA GLU A 137 0.36 13.67 2.27
C GLU A 137 0.07 14.70 1.18
N SER A 138 0.37 15.97 1.43
CA SER A 138 0.09 17.05 0.48
C SER A 138 0.89 16.89 -0.80
N ALA A 139 2.18 16.58 -0.68
CA ALA A 139 3.04 16.31 -1.83
C ALA A 139 2.58 15.08 -2.63
N ILE A 140 2.17 14.00 -1.96
CA ILE A 140 1.62 12.80 -2.63
C ILE A 140 0.34 13.14 -3.40
N ARG A 141 -0.58 13.87 -2.76
CA ARG A 141 -1.85 14.29 -3.35
C ARG A 141 -1.63 15.11 -4.61
N GLU A 142 -0.75 16.09 -4.54
CA GLU A 142 -0.40 16.92 -5.68
C GLU A 142 0.27 16.10 -6.80
N TYR A 143 1.25 15.26 -6.45
CA TYR A 143 2.04 14.49 -7.40
C TYR A 143 1.20 13.47 -8.19
N LEU A 144 0.27 12.78 -7.52
CA LEU A 144 -0.56 11.72 -8.12
C LEU A 144 -1.96 12.19 -8.50
N LYS A 145 -2.32 13.45 -8.25
CA LYS A 145 -3.66 14.01 -8.49
C LYS A 145 -4.76 13.24 -7.74
N ILE A 146 -4.48 12.86 -6.49
CA ILE A 146 -5.43 12.11 -5.67
C ILE A 146 -6.55 13.04 -5.20
N PRO A 147 -7.84 12.68 -5.39
CA PRO A 147 -8.96 13.53 -5.00
C PRO A 147 -9.00 13.79 -3.49
N GLU A 148 -9.52 14.98 -3.10
CA GLU A 148 -9.76 15.34 -1.69
C GLU A 148 -10.78 14.42 -0.99
N THR A 149 -11.55 13.67 -1.75
CA THR A 149 -12.49 12.65 -1.25
C THR A 149 -11.83 11.37 -0.79
N GLU A 150 -10.50 11.26 -0.93
CA GLU A 150 -9.73 10.09 -0.51
C GLU A 150 -8.77 10.45 0.62
N ILE A 151 -8.66 9.56 1.60
CA ILE A 151 -7.65 9.61 2.66
C ILE A 151 -6.45 8.79 2.19
N ILE A 152 -5.26 9.42 2.14
CA ILE A 152 -3.99 8.75 1.83
C ILE A 152 -3.46 8.13 3.12
N VAL A 153 -3.23 6.81 3.12
CA VAL A 153 -2.87 6.08 4.35
C VAL A 153 -1.39 5.74 4.40
N ALA A 154 -0.88 5.01 3.42
CA ALA A 154 0.50 4.54 3.42
C ALA A 154 1.08 4.44 2.02
N VAL A 155 2.41 4.38 1.97
CA VAL A 155 3.18 3.99 0.77
C VAL A 155 3.78 2.63 1.03
N ILE A 156 3.54 1.67 0.13
CA ILE A 156 4.11 0.32 0.18
C ILE A 156 5.18 0.22 -0.90
N ALA A 157 6.44 0.06 -0.50
CA ALA A 157 7.50 -0.31 -1.43
C ALA A 157 7.44 -1.81 -1.71
N VAL A 158 7.62 -2.20 -2.97
CA VAL A 158 7.58 -3.59 -3.44
C VAL A 158 8.80 -3.86 -4.31
N GLY A 159 9.46 -4.99 -4.07
CA GLY A 159 10.63 -5.40 -4.86
C GLY A 159 11.21 -6.71 -4.35
N TYR A 160 12.27 -7.17 -4.97
CA TYR A 160 13.01 -8.33 -4.47
C TYR A 160 13.96 -7.92 -3.35
N PRO A 161 14.02 -8.66 -2.23
CA PRO A 161 15.03 -8.39 -1.20
C PRO A 161 16.45 -8.50 -1.77
N ALA A 162 17.34 -7.57 -1.38
CA ALA A 162 18.76 -7.63 -1.77
C ALA A 162 19.55 -8.66 -0.95
N ALA A 163 19.04 -8.99 0.25
CA ALA A 163 19.62 -10.01 1.14
C ALA A 163 18.49 -10.64 1.96
N GLU A 164 18.75 -11.78 2.58
CA GLU A 164 17.80 -12.37 3.53
C GLU A 164 17.51 -11.37 4.66
N PRO A 165 16.25 -11.22 5.04
CA PRO A 165 15.87 -10.33 6.13
C PRO A 165 16.43 -10.84 7.47
N SER A 166 17.05 -9.95 8.23
CA SER A 166 17.55 -10.22 9.59
C SER A 166 16.44 -10.37 10.61
#